data_29b0e0a290d1a8a9375de4318f939699
#
_entry.id   29b0e0a290d1a8a9375de4318f939699
#
_cell.length_a   1.000
_cell.length_b   1.000
_cell.length_c   1.000
_cell.angle_alpha   90.00
_cell.angle_beta   90.00
_cell.angle_gamma   90.00
#
_symmetry.space_group_name_H-M   'P 1'
#
loop_
_entity.id
_entity.type
_entity.pdbx_description
1 polymer ?
#
loop_
_entity_poly.entity_id
_entity_poly.type
_entity_poly.pdbx_seq_one_letter_code
_entity_poly.pdbx_strand_id
1 'polypeptide(L)'
;KALCNFRRYDSKGEHETTELLPDDNLIIKGNNLLALYSLRQRFRGKVKLIYIDPPYYFHKPKPSDTFSYNSNFHLSTWLVFMKDRLRIARDLLSENGVILCHIKEDAIHWLKVLMEEIFYADNFVETFIWKNTDNPDSLSNKSRSSVEYIICFEKKKNASIAYKGKKTENGDAPLLNSGNNEHELIFPAGCIKFNIPDGLYPAGKPDRVTLLNDIEVKNGLNINNVRLKGEFKWSQTLLNEEVNLGTYFVVKTNKFSIRFQRPQGTIMAPEKFIEDQYLSKAIGVGSNEDASTHLKNMGIDFTNSKPESVVAFFVRAMTEERDIVLDFFIGSGTTAAVSHKMNRQYIAVDQMDYIETETIKRMNLVIQGEQGGISQALKWTPQNSDLLDGDKYAHNSFVYCELAQANQQLVDEIMA
;
A
#
# COMPACT_ATOMS: atom_id res chain seq x y z
N LYS A 1 -28.96 -15.28 -9.13
CA LYS A 1 -28.12 -14.43 -8.26
C LYS A 1 -26.99 -15.31 -7.72
N ALA A 2 -25.74 -14.86 -7.88
CA ALA A 2 -24.57 -15.63 -7.43
C ALA A 2 -24.31 -15.48 -5.91
N LEU A 3 -24.85 -14.44 -5.27
CA LEU A 3 -24.72 -14.18 -3.83
C LEU A 3 -26.09 -14.26 -3.16
N CYS A 4 -26.10 -14.72 -1.92
CA CYS A 4 -27.29 -14.92 -1.08
C CYS A 4 -26.96 -14.66 0.41
N ASN A 5 -27.94 -14.85 1.29
CA ASN A 5 -27.78 -14.77 2.74
C ASN A 5 -27.14 -13.45 3.21
N PHE A 6 -27.68 -12.32 2.74
CA PHE A 6 -27.12 -11.02 3.05
C PHE A 6 -27.46 -10.61 4.49
N ARG A 7 -26.44 -10.28 5.27
CA ARG A 7 -26.55 -9.73 6.63
C ARG A 7 -25.71 -8.47 6.74
N ARG A 8 -26.30 -7.38 7.20
CA ARG A 8 -25.58 -6.13 7.45
C ARG A 8 -25.20 -6.04 8.92
N TYR A 9 -23.99 -5.60 9.15
CA TYR A 9 -23.43 -5.33 10.47
C TYR A 9 -23.09 -3.85 10.57
N ASP A 10 -23.61 -3.17 11.60
CA ASP A 10 -23.36 -1.76 11.89
C ASP A 10 -23.29 -1.52 13.41
N SER A 11 -23.26 -0.27 13.85
CA SER A 11 -23.22 0.10 15.26
C SER A 11 -24.45 -0.37 16.07
N LYS A 12 -25.54 -0.76 15.40
CA LYS A 12 -26.77 -1.26 16.03
C LYS A 12 -26.81 -2.80 16.11
N GLY A 13 -25.84 -3.46 15.48
CA GLY A 13 -25.71 -4.91 15.44
C GLY A 13 -25.98 -5.54 14.07
N GLU A 14 -26.34 -6.83 14.07
CA GLU A 14 -26.63 -7.61 12.87
C GLU A 14 -28.12 -7.47 12.49
N HIS A 15 -28.39 -7.31 11.19
CA HIS A 15 -29.75 -7.35 10.65
C HIS A 15 -29.75 -7.86 9.20
N GLU A 16 -30.83 -8.53 8.80
CA GLU A 16 -31.01 -9.00 7.44
C GLU A 16 -31.13 -7.82 6.46
N THR A 17 -30.58 -7.98 5.27
CA THR A 17 -30.72 -7.01 4.18
C THR A 17 -30.99 -7.76 2.87
N THR A 18 -31.74 -7.15 1.98
CA THR A 18 -32.05 -7.71 0.65
C THR A 18 -31.34 -6.98 -0.46
N GLU A 19 -30.72 -5.85 -0.17
CA GLU A 19 -30.08 -4.97 -1.14
C GLU A 19 -28.61 -4.70 -0.78
N LEU A 20 -27.78 -4.71 -1.81
CA LEU A 20 -26.39 -4.25 -1.78
C LEU A 20 -26.32 -2.84 -2.36
N LEU A 21 -25.89 -1.90 -1.55
CA LEU A 21 -25.60 -0.54 -1.99
C LEU A 21 -24.30 -0.48 -2.79
N PRO A 22 -24.11 0.52 -3.65
CA PRO A 22 -22.87 0.68 -4.43
C PRO A 22 -21.61 0.72 -3.58
N ASP A 23 -21.68 1.36 -2.42
CA ASP A 23 -20.53 1.64 -1.56
C ASP A 23 -20.42 0.70 -0.34
N ASP A 24 -21.21 -0.38 -0.32
CA ASP A 24 -21.13 -1.37 0.75
C ASP A 24 -19.77 -2.04 0.80
N ASN A 25 -19.24 -2.17 2.00
CA ASN A 25 -18.14 -3.05 2.31
C ASN A 25 -18.64 -4.51 2.30
N LEU A 26 -17.92 -5.41 1.67
CA LEU A 26 -18.39 -6.79 1.46
C LEU A 26 -17.45 -7.80 2.12
N ILE A 27 -18.03 -8.75 2.85
CA ILE A 27 -17.37 -9.98 3.30
C ILE A 27 -18.14 -11.16 2.71
N ILE A 28 -17.48 -11.94 1.85
CA ILE A 28 -18.11 -12.99 1.06
C ILE A 28 -17.56 -14.36 1.48
N LYS A 29 -18.42 -15.23 2.00
CA LYS A 29 -18.07 -16.63 2.25
C LYS A 29 -18.28 -17.47 1.00
N GLY A 30 -17.24 -18.19 0.57
CA GLY A 30 -17.30 -19.13 -0.54
C GLY A 30 -15.99 -19.24 -1.31
N ASN A 31 -15.96 -20.14 -2.29
CA ASN A 31 -14.81 -20.33 -3.15
C ASN A 31 -14.40 -19.01 -3.83
N ASN A 32 -13.19 -18.55 -3.58
CA ASN A 32 -12.75 -17.23 -4.02
C ASN A 32 -12.66 -17.08 -5.54
N LEU A 33 -12.38 -18.15 -6.30
CA LEU A 33 -12.41 -18.09 -7.77
C LEU A 33 -13.82 -17.78 -8.26
N LEU A 34 -14.85 -18.43 -7.71
CA LEU A 34 -16.24 -18.18 -8.06
C LEU A 34 -16.72 -16.81 -7.60
N ALA A 35 -16.30 -16.38 -6.41
CA ALA A 35 -16.59 -15.06 -5.92
C ALA A 35 -16.02 -13.98 -6.85
N LEU A 36 -14.77 -14.11 -7.28
CA LEU A 36 -14.13 -13.18 -8.23
C LEU A 36 -14.90 -13.11 -9.56
N TYR A 37 -15.34 -14.25 -10.12
CA TYR A 37 -16.19 -14.25 -11.31
C TYR A 37 -17.53 -13.54 -11.07
N SER A 38 -18.15 -13.75 -9.91
CA SER A 38 -19.43 -13.12 -9.54
C SER A 38 -19.29 -11.61 -9.36
N LEU A 39 -18.15 -11.14 -8.88
CA LEU A 39 -17.83 -9.73 -8.71
C LEU A 39 -17.57 -9.01 -10.04
N ARG A 40 -17.20 -9.73 -11.10
CA ARG A 40 -16.77 -9.17 -12.37
C ARG A 40 -17.81 -8.25 -12.99
N GLN A 41 -19.10 -8.60 -12.92
CA GLN A 41 -20.15 -7.76 -13.51
C GLN A 41 -20.22 -6.38 -12.87
N ARG A 42 -20.01 -6.27 -11.56
CA ARG A 42 -20.15 -5.04 -10.79
C ARG A 42 -18.84 -4.26 -10.65
N PHE A 43 -17.71 -4.96 -10.50
CA PHE A 43 -16.44 -4.37 -10.09
C PHE A 43 -15.32 -4.44 -11.14
N ARG A 44 -15.59 -4.91 -12.35
CA ARG A 44 -14.60 -4.91 -13.44
C ARG A 44 -14.03 -3.51 -13.68
N GLY A 45 -12.71 -3.39 -13.61
CA GLY A 45 -11.99 -2.15 -13.83
C GLY A 45 -12.17 -1.09 -12.73
N LYS A 46 -12.63 -1.48 -11.51
CA LYS A 46 -12.92 -0.54 -10.42
C LYS A 46 -12.02 -0.70 -9.19
N VAL A 47 -11.42 -1.88 -9.00
CA VAL A 47 -10.57 -2.16 -7.84
C VAL A 47 -9.26 -1.39 -7.95
N LYS A 48 -8.94 -0.59 -6.95
CA LYS A 48 -7.70 0.19 -6.91
C LYS A 48 -6.53 -0.61 -6.38
N LEU A 49 -6.75 -1.39 -5.32
CA LEU A 49 -5.71 -2.21 -4.70
C LEU A 49 -6.22 -3.62 -4.48
N ILE A 50 -5.44 -4.60 -4.92
CA ILE A 50 -5.57 -5.99 -4.49
C ILE A 50 -4.41 -6.29 -3.55
N TYR A 51 -4.72 -6.71 -2.32
CA TYR A 51 -3.74 -7.10 -1.33
C TYR A 51 -4.06 -8.51 -0.86
N ILE A 52 -3.19 -9.48 -1.15
CA ILE A 52 -3.43 -10.89 -0.85
C ILE A 52 -2.26 -11.55 -0.14
N ASP A 53 -2.60 -12.46 0.76
CA ASP A 53 -1.70 -13.38 1.45
C ASP A 53 -2.18 -14.83 1.16
N PRO A 54 -1.83 -15.39 -0.02
CA PRO A 54 -2.34 -16.70 -0.45
C PRO A 54 -1.73 -17.83 0.37
N PRO A 55 -2.31 -19.04 0.34
CA PRO A 55 -1.65 -20.23 0.87
C PRO A 55 -0.27 -20.38 0.21
N TYR A 56 0.79 -20.46 1.02
CA TYR A 56 2.15 -20.57 0.50
C TYR A 56 2.44 -21.98 0.00
N TYR A 57 3.15 -22.06 -1.10
CA TYR A 57 3.78 -23.30 -1.49
C TYR A 57 5.04 -23.53 -0.66
N PHE A 58 5.24 -24.75 -0.19
CA PHE A 58 6.45 -25.19 0.51
C PHE A 58 7.06 -26.39 -0.18
N HIS A 59 8.38 -26.39 -0.36
CA HIS A 59 9.10 -27.54 -0.93
C HIS A 59 8.99 -28.82 -0.09
N LYS A 60 8.83 -28.66 1.21
CA LYS A 60 8.60 -29.77 2.15
C LYS A 60 7.32 -29.51 2.91
N PRO A 61 6.38 -30.50 2.92
CA PRO A 61 5.17 -30.39 3.73
C PRO A 61 5.51 -30.10 5.18
N LYS A 62 4.83 -29.18 5.81
CA LYS A 62 4.97 -28.91 7.23
C LYS A 62 3.94 -29.75 8.00
N PRO A 63 4.38 -30.68 8.87
CA PRO A 63 3.45 -31.54 9.63
C PRO A 63 2.49 -30.76 10.55
N SER A 64 2.89 -29.55 10.96
CA SER A 64 2.12 -28.66 11.83
C SER A 64 1.41 -27.55 11.07
N ASP A 65 1.15 -27.75 9.77
CA ASP A 65 0.44 -26.74 8.99
C ASP A 65 -1.01 -26.67 9.44
N THR A 66 -1.30 -25.65 10.22
CA THR A 66 -2.63 -25.35 10.76
C THR A 66 -3.54 -24.68 9.73
N PHE A 67 -3.05 -24.48 8.50
CA PHE A 67 -3.92 -24.06 7.43
C PHE A 67 -4.86 -25.18 7.04
N SER A 68 -6.14 -24.92 7.23
CA SER A 68 -7.22 -25.77 6.70
C SER A 68 -7.20 -25.82 5.16
N TYR A 69 -6.41 -24.97 4.51
CA TYR A 69 -6.03 -25.11 3.11
C TYR A 69 -4.96 -26.19 2.99
N ASN A 70 -5.20 -27.14 2.10
CA ASN A 70 -4.25 -28.19 1.78
C ASN A 70 -2.96 -27.59 1.22
N SER A 71 -1.98 -27.28 2.09
CA SER A 71 -0.67 -26.73 1.70
C SER A 71 0.27 -27.78 1.08
N ASN A 72 -0.18 -29.03 0.94
CA ASN A 72 0.53 -30.10 0.24
C ASN A 72 0.35 -30.05 -1.28
N PHE A 73 0.18 -28.88 -1.86
CA PHE A 73 0.11 -28.72 -3.30
C PHE A 73 1.44 -29.13 -3.98
N HIS A 74 1.34 -29.88 -5.06
CA HIS A 74 2.43 -29.89 -6.04
C HIS A 74 2.59 -28.48 -6.62
N LEU A 75 3.81 -28.08 -6.95
CA LEU A 75 4.10 -26.75 -7.49
C LEU A 75 3.19 -26.41 -8.70
N SER A 76 3.01 -27.36 -9.62
CA SER A 76 2.17 -27.18 -10.80
C SER A 76 0.71 -26.89 -10.44
N THR A 77 0.16 -27.62 -9.45
CA THR A 77 -1.22 -27.43 -8.98
C THR A 77 -1.38 -26.08 -8.31
N TRP A 78 -0.39 -25.67 -7.48
CA TRP A 78 -0.38 -24.37 -6.84
C TRP A 78 -0.31 -23.22 -7.86
N LEU A 79 0.53 -23.38 -8.90
CA LEU A 79 0.63 -22.37 -9.98
C LEU A 79 -0.68 -22.24 -10.76
N VAL A 80 -1.38 -23.35 -11.06
CA VAL A 80 -2.69 -23.31 -11.72
C VAL A 80 -3.72 -22.62 -10.81
N PHE A 81 -3.75 -23.00 -9.52
CA PHE A 81 -4.62 -22.38 -8.52
C PHE A 81 -4.44 -20.85 -8.46
N MET A 82 -3.20 -20.36 -8.44
CA MET A 82 -2.90 -18.92 -8.45
C MET A 82 -3.22 -18.27 -9.79
N LYS A 83 -2.88 -18.93 -10.91
CA LYS A 83 -3.08 -18.39 -12.26
C LYS A 83 -4.52 -18.01 -12.53
N ASP A 84 -5.47 -18.90 -12.22
CA ASP A 84 -6.88 -18.66 -12.50
C ASP A 84 -7.43 -17.47 -11.72
N ARG A 85 -7.02 -17.33 -10.46
CA ARG A 85 -7.41 -16.21 -9.60
C ARG A 85 -6.78 -14.90 -10.01
N LEU A 86 -5.49 -14.90 -10.30
CA LEU A 86 -4.75 -13.71 -10.72
C LEU A 86 -5.26 -13.15 -12.07
N ARG A 87 -5.70 -14.01 -13.00
CA ARG A 87 -6.30 -13.57 -14.26
C ARG A 87 -7.59 -12.76 -14.05
N ILE A 88 -8.50 -13.27 -13.22
CA ILE A 88 -9.73 -12.55 -12.91
C ILE A 88 -9.44 -11.32 -12.05
N ALA A 89 -8.52 -11.41 -11.10
CA ALA A 89 -8.09 -10.29 -10.30
C ALA A 89 -7.60 -9.12 -11.16
N ARG A 90 -6.82 -9.39 -12.23
CA ARG A 90 -6.38 -8.38 -13.19
C ARG A 90 -7.55 -7.70 -13.91
N ASP A 91 -8.61 -8.44 -14.26
CA ASP A 91 -9.82 -7.87 -14.88
C ASP A 91 -10.57 -6.92 -13.94
N LEU A 92 -10.55 -7.19 -12.62
CA LEU A 92 -11.19 -6.35 -11.61
C LEU A 92 -10.42 -5.05 -11.36
N LEU A 93 -9.09 -5.05 -11.51
CA LEU A 93 -8.26 -3.86 -11.30
C LEU A 93 -8.63 -2.72 -12.25
N SER A 94 -8.66 -1.50 -11.73
CA SER A 94 -8.70 -0.27 -12.51
C SER A 94 -7.43 -0.13 -13.37
N GLU A 95 -7.42 0.77 -14.35
CA GLU A 95 -6.24 0.92 -15.23
C GLU A 95 -4.96 1.28 -14.47
N ASN A 96 -5.08 2.07 -13.41
CA ASN A 96 -4.01 2.41 -12.48
C ASN A 96 -4.05 1.59 -11.18
N GLY A 97 -4.71 0.43 -11.23
CA GLY A 97 -4.82 -0.48 -10.10
C GLY A 97 -3.55 -1.28 -9.86
N VAL A 98 -3.36 -1.70 -8.63
CA VAL A 98 -2.14 -2.35 -8.12
C VAL A 98 -2.49 -3.67 -7.46
N ILE A 99 -1.65 -4.67 -7.64
CA ILE A 99 -1.71 -5.93 -6.88
C ILE A 99 -0.44 -6.13 -6.07
N LEU A 100 -0.64 -6.50 -4.81
CA LEU A 100 0.39 -6.92 -3.85
C LEU A 100 0.12 -8.35 -3.43
N CYS A 101 1.12 -9.20 -3.57
CA CYS A 101 1.01 -10.61 -3.20
C CYS A 101 2.14 -10.99 -2.25
N HIS A 102 1.79 -11.38 -1.02
CA HIS A 102 2.74 -11.93 -0.06
C HIS A 102 3.20 -13.31 -0.47
N ILE A 103 4.47 -13.63 -0.20
CA ILE A 103 5.06 -14.94 -0.46
C ILE A 103 6.34 -15.15 0.33
N LYS A 104 6.69 -16.40 0.60
CA LYS A 104 7.98 -16.81 1.14
C LYS A 104 8.95 -17.27 0.05
N GLU A 105 10.21 -17.47 0.47
CA GLU A 105 11.32 -17.84 -0.40
C GLU A 105 11.04 -19.05 -1.30
N ASP A 106 10.31 -20.05 -0.78
CA ASP A 106 10.05 -21.30 -1.51
C ASP A 106 9.34 -21.10 -2.86
N ALA A 107 8.56 -20.04 -3.01
CA ALA A 107 7.74 -19.83 -4.20
C ALA A 107 7.88 -18.45 -4.86
N ILE A 108 8.69 -17.54 -4.32
CA ILE A 108 8.80 -16.17 -4.82
C ILE A 108 9.14 -16.12 -6.31
N HIS A 109 10.08 -16.92 -6.76
CA HIS A 109 10.52 -16.92 -8.15
C HIS A 109 9.45 -17.42 -9.11
N TRP A 110 8.75 -18.49 -8.72
CA TRP A 110 7.67 -19.08 -9.50
C TRP A 110 6.47 -18.13 -9.59
N LEU A 111 6.09 -17.52 -8.46
CA LEU A 111 5.00 -16.56 -8.43
C LEU A 111 5.32 -15.32 -9.27
N LYS A 112 6.54 -14.81 -9.18
CA LYS A 112 6.96 -13.64 -9.96
C LYS A 112 6.86 -13.91 -11.45
N VAL A 113 7.37 -15.05 -11.93
CA VAL A 113 7.27 -15.44 -13.35
C VAL A 113 5.81 -15.57 -13.78
N LEU A 114 4.96 -16.19 -12.97
CA LEU A 114 3.53 -16.30 -13.24
C LEU A 114 2.85 -14.91 -13.30
N MET A 115 3.21 -14.02 -12.40
CA MET A 115 2.66 -12.66 -12.40
C MET A 115 3.17 -11.85 -13.61
N GLU A 116 4.40 -12.03 -14.05
CA GLU A 116 4.94 -11.44 -15.29
C GLU A 116 4.16 -11.90 -16.54
N GLU A 117 3.77 -13.18 -16.59
CA GLU A 117 2.92 -13.70 -17.69
C GLU A 117 1.53 -13.04 -17.70
N ILE A 118 0.94 -12.82 -16.50
CA ILE A 118 -0.44 -12.32 -16.38
C ILE A 118 -0.51 -10.80 -16.46
N PHE A 119 0.37 -10.10 -15.75
CA PHE A 119 0.38 -8.63 -15.62
C PHE A 119 1.34 -7.95 -16.60
N TYR A 120 2.17 -8.70 -17.30
CA TYR A 120 3.26 -8.27 -18.18
C TYR A 120 4.47 -7.71 -17.41
N ALA A 121 5.68 -8.09 -17.83
CA ALA A 121 6.94 -7.74 -17.15
C ALA A 121 7.14 -6.21 -17.02
N ASP A 122 6.71 -5.43 -18.01
CA ASP A 122 6.83 -3.96 -18.00
C ASP A 122 5.99 -3.29 -16.90
N ASN A 123 4.98 -3.98 -16.38
CA ASN A 123 4.13 -3.50 -15.29
C ASN A 123 4.63 -3.89 -13.90
N PHE A 124 5.77 -4.57 -13.82
CA PHE A 124 6.42 -4.84 -12.54
C PHE A 124 6.84 -3.54 -11.85
N VAL A 125 6.51 -3.41 -10.57
CA VAL A 125 6.88 -2.26 -9.75
C VAL A 125 8.10 -2.59 -8.92
N GLU A 126 7.95 -3.50 -7.95
CA GLU A 126 9.01 -3.89 -7.03
C GLU A 126 8.66 -5.21 -6.33
N THR A 127 9.67 -5.85 -5.76
CA THR A 127 9.51 -6.87 -4.73
C THR A 127 9.94 -6.27 -3.40
N PHE A 128 8.97 -5.90 -2.58
CA PHE A 128 9.23 -5.37 -1.26
C PHE A 128 9.67 -6.48 -0.30
N ILE A 129 10.50 -6.15 0.67
CA ILE A 129 11.02 -7.05 1.69
C ILE A 129 10.52 -6.55 3.05
N TRP A 130 9.79 -7.42 3.74
CA TRP A 130 9.27 -7.13 5.07
C TRP A 130 9.93 -8.05 6.11
N LYS A 131 10.43 -7.46 7.20
CA LYS A 131 10.92 -8.20 8.35
C LYS A 131 9.71 -8.70 9.14
N ASN A 132 9.43 -10.00 9.03
CA ASN A 132 8.20 -10.61 9.56
C ASN A 132 8.32 -11.10 10.99
N THR A 133 9.54 -11.26 11.53
CA THR A 133 9.77 -11.71 12.90
C THR A 133 11.07 -11.15 13.47
N ASP A 134 11.06 -10.85 14.77
CA ASP A 134 12.26 -10.52 15.54
C ASP A 134 12.93 -11.76 16.14
N ASN A 135 12.22 -12.90 16.13
CA ASN A 135 12.67 -14.17 16.71
C ASN A 135 12.82 -15.25 15.62
N PRO A 136 13.78 -15.13 14.69
CA PRO A 136 13.99 -16.15 13.66
C PRO A 136 14.45 -17.47 14.30
N ASP A 137 14.09 -18.59 13.64
CA ASP A 137 14.36 -19.94 14.12
C ASP A 137 15.83 -20.14 14.54
N SER A 138 16.03 -20.50 15.81
CA SER A 138 17.34 -20.71 16.40
C SER A 138 17.98 -22.08 16.06
N LEU A 139 17.18 -23.01 15.53
CA LEU A 139 17.65 -24.38 15.20
C LEU A 139 18.32 -24.49 13.84
N SER A 140 18.24 -23.45 13.03
CA SER A 140 18.87 -23.47 11.69
C SER A 140 20.37 -23.24 11.78
N ASN A 141 21.15 -24.19 11.23
CA ASN A 141 22.62 -24.14 11.19
C ASN A 141 23.19 -23.41 9.97
N LYS A 142 22.35 -23.05 8.98
CA LYS A 142 22.82 -22.46 7.72
C LYS A 142 22.38 -21.01 7.56
N SER A 143 21.11 -20.72 7.78
CA SER A 143 20.53 -19.39 7.65
C SER A 143 19.29 -19.28 8.51
N ARG A 144 19.05 -18.09 9.07
CA ARG A 144 17.88 -17.79 9.89
C ARG A 144 16.99 -16.83 9.09
N SER A 145 15.86 -17.33 8.58
CA SER A 145 14.91 -16.49 7.83
C SER A 145 14.10 -15.60 8.77
N SER A 146 14.05 -14.31 8.47
CA SER A 146 13.30 -13.31 9.23
C SER A 146 12.52 -12.37 8.31
N VAL A 147 12.37 -12.72 7.04
CA VAL A 147 11.72 -11.87 6.05
C VAL A 147 10.67 -12.64 5.24
N GLU A 148 9.70 -11.90 4.76
CA GLU A 148 8.77 -12.28 3.71
C GLU A 148 8.85 -11.26 2.57
N TYR A 149 8.33 -11.64 1.42
CA TYR A 149 8.37 -10.83 0.20
C TYR A 149 6.96 -10.41 -0.20
N ILE A 150 6.85 -9.24 -0.81
CA ILE A 150 5.58 -8.75 -1.33
C ILE A 150 5.82 -8.31 -2.77
N ILE A 151 5.34 -9.11 -3.72
CA ILE A 151 5.49 -8.84 -5.15
C ILE A 151 4.42 -7.83 -5.56
N CYS A 152 4.84 -6.74 -6.22
CA CYS A 152 3.99 -5.64 -6.64
C CYS A 152 3.96 -5.49 -8.15
N PHE A 153 2.76 -5.47 -8.73
CA PHE A 153 2.50 -5.14 -10.13
C PHE A 153 1.39 -4.10 -10.25
N GLU A 154 1.50 -3.24 -11.23
CA GLU A 154 0.36 -2.44 -11.70
C GLU A 154 -0.37 -3.19 -12.84
N LYS A 155 -1.65 -2.89 -13.04
CA LYS A 155 -2.36 -3.36 -14.23
C LYS A 155 -1.78 -2.74 -15.48
N LYS A 156 -1.52 -1.41 -15.43
CA LYS A 156 -0.84 -0.64 -16.46
C LYS A 156 0.04 0.41 -15.81
N LYS A 157 1.35 0.18 -15.87
CA LYS A 157 2.33 1.04 -15.21
C LYS A 157 2.30 2.46 -15.75
N ASN A 158 2.19 3.41 -14.84
CA ASN A 158 2.18 4.83 -15.15
C ASN A 158 3.23 5.56 -14.31
N ALA A 159 4.32 5.98 -14.94
CA ALA A 159 5.42 6.69 -14.30
C ALA A 159 5.01 8.06 -13.70
N SER A 160 3.87 8.62 -14.11
CA SER A 160 3.37 9.89 -13.55
C SER A 160 2.67 9.71 -12.19
N ILE A 161 2.36 8.48 -11.78
CA ILE A 161 1.73 8.19 -10.49
C ILE A 161 2.82 7.87 -9.48
N ALA A 162 2.97 8.72 -8.48
CA ALA A 162 3.90 8.51 -7.37
C ALA A 162 3.19 7.85 -6.18
N TYR A 163 3.76 6.78 -5.64
CA TYR A 163 3.30 6.20 -4.39
C TYR A 163 3.76 7.02 -3.19
N LYS A 164 2.92 7.08 -2.16
CA LYS A 164 3.13 7.90 -0.96
C LYS A 164 3.91 7.11 0.11
N GLY A 165 5.23 7.16 0.08
CA GLY A 165 6.08 6.62 1.15
C GLY A 165 6.28 7.61 2.30
N LYS A 166 7.53 7.82 2.69
CA LYS A 166 7.89 8.71 3.79
C LYS A 166 7.69 10.17 3.42
N LYS A 167 6.98 10.92 4.26
CA LYS A 167 6.94 12.38 4.18
C LYS A 167 8.12 12.97 4.98
N THR A 168 8.97 13.74 4.32
CA THR A 168 10.00 14.53 5.00
C THR A 168 9.45 15.92 5.30
N GLU A 169 9.14 16.20 6.58
CA GLU A 169 8.42 17.44 6.96
C GLU A 169 9.27 18.69 6.91
N ASN A 170 10.58 18.64 7.08
CA ASN A 170 11.44 19.84 7.14
C ASN A 170 12.80 19.64 6.48
N GLY A 171 12.90 18.76 5.51
CA GLY A 171 14.15 18.48 4.82
C GLY A 171 14.27 19.21 3.48
N ASP A 172 15.42 19.78 3.23
CA ASP A 172 15.80 20.20 1.89
C ASP A 172 16.40 19.01 1.10
N ALA A 173 16.12 18.95 -0.20
CA ALA A 173 16.67 17.96 -1.10
C ALA A 173 17.61 18.57 -2.15
N PRO A 174 18.67 17.86 -2.60
CA PRO A 174 19.57 18.40 -3.62
C PRO A 174 18.85 18.56 -4.96
N LEU A 175 19.03 19.71 -5.60
CA LEU A 175 18.53 19.97 -6.95
C LEU A 175 19.46 19.40 -8.03
N LEU A 176 20.73 19.21 -7.71
CA LEU A 176 21.73 18.60 -8.58
C LEU A 176 21.64 17.07 -8.57
N ASN A 177 21.92 16.45 -9.72
CA ASN A 177 22.05 15.01 -9.88
C ASN A 177 23.14 14.67 -10.88
N SER A 178 24.19 13.99 -10.42
CA SER A 178 25.30 13.59 -11.28
C SER A 178 24.81 12.69 -12.41
N GLY A 179 25.28 12.99 -13.63
CA GLY A 179 24.91 12.24 -14.83
C GLY A 179 23.74 12.82 -15.63
N ASN A 180 23.08 13.86 -15.12
CA ASN A 180 22.14 14.63 -15.94
C ASN A 180 22.90 15.56 -16.90
N ASN A 181 22.25 15.91 -18.02
CA ASN A 181 22.82 16.92 -18.93
C ASN A 181 22.88 18.29 -18.24
N GLU A 182 24.00 19.00 -18.37
CA GLU A 182 24.13 20.35 -17.90
C GLU A 182 23.16 21.29 -18.66
N HIS A 183 22.41 22.10 -17.92
CA HIS A 183 21.57 23.14 -18.48
C HIS A 183 21.47 24.33 -17.54
N GLU A 184 20.91 25.41 -18.02
CA GLU A 184 20.71 26.63 -17.26
C GLU A 184 19.35 26.59 -16.55
N LEU A 185 19.35 27.13 -15.30
CA LEU A 185 18.14 27.48 -14.56
C LEU A 185 18.22 28.91 -14.08
N ILE A 186 17.09 29.61 -14.18
CA ILE A 186 16.93 31.02 -13.74
C ILE A 186 16.01 31.03 -12.51
N PHE A 187 16.53 31.46 -11.40
CA PHE A 187 15.83 31.56 -10.12
C PHE A 187 15.40 33.02 -9.91
N PRO A 188 14.11 33.30 -9.68
CA PRO A 188 13.63 34.65 -9.37
C PRO A 188 14.27 35.25 -8.12
N ALA A 189 14.28 36.57 -8.04
CA ALA A 189 14.69 37.27 -6.83
C ALA A 189 13.85 36.82 -5.62
N GLY A 190 14.49 36.63 -4.46
CA GLY A 190 13.85 36.28 -3.20
C GLY A 190 13.50 34.79 -3.00
N CYS A 191 13.72 33.93 -4.00
CA CYS A 191 13.36 32.51 -3.87
C CYS A 191 14.49 31.61 -3.33
N ILE A 192 15.73 32.15 -3.22
CA ILE A 192 16.87 31.38 -2.68
C ILE A 192 17.24 31.94 -1.30
N LYS A 193 17.26 31.07 -0.30
CA LYS A 193 17.78 31.33 1.05
C LYS A 193 19.25 30.95 1.12
N PHE A 194 20.07 31.88 1.57
CA PHE A 194 21.51 31.69 1.71
C PHE A 194 21.90 31.55 3.18
N ASN A 195 22.57 30.47 3.52
CA ASN A 195 23.20 30.27 4.83
C ASN A 195 24.71 30.66 4.78
N ILE A 196 25.05 31.60 3.88
CA ILE A 196 26.35 32.21 3.73
C ILE A 196 26.21 33.73 3.95
N PRO A 197 27.28 34.47 4.23
CA PRO A 197 27.20 35.90 4.51
C PRO A 197 26.53 36.71 3.38
N ASP A 198 25.89 37.80 3.76
CA ASP A 198 25.41 38.80 2.79
C ASP A 198 26.59 39.37 2.01
N GLY A 199 26.40 39.71 0.74
CA GLY A 199 27.42 40.25 -0.12
C GLY A 199 27.22 39.99 -1.60
N LEU A 200 28.20 40.41 -2.39
CA LEU A 200 28.24 40.16 -3.84
C LEU A 200 29.13 38.95 -4.14
N TYR A 201 28.57 37.99 -4.85
CA TYR A 201 29.25 36.77 -5.30
C TYR A 201 29.40 36.85 -6.82
N PRO A 202 30.64 37.02 -7.35
CA PRO A 202 30.85 37.21 -8.79
C PRO A 202 30.54 35.94 -9.59
N ALA A 203 30.17 36.12 -10.86
CA ALA A 203 30.04 35.05 -11.82
C ALA A 203 31.31 34.17 -11.86
N GLY A 204 31.14 32.84 -11.98
CA GLY A 204 32.26 31.91 -11.94
C GLY A 204 31.82 30.46 -11.67
N LYS A 205 32.78 29.57 -11.53
CA LYS A 205 32.51 28.16 -11.25
C LYS A 205 33.09 27.73 -9.89
N PRO A 206 32.35 27.95 -8.78
CA PRO A 206 32.86 27.62 -7.45
C PRO A 206 33.00 26.10 -7.19
N ASP A 207 32.17 25.25 -7.80
CA ASP A 207 32.26 23.78 -7.70
C ASP A 207 31.53 23.12 -8.88
N ARG A 208 30.44 22.40 -8.63
CA ARG A 208 29.63 21.67 -9.62
C ARG A 208 28.63 22.57 -10.36
N VAL A 209 28.46 23.77 -9.93
CA VAL A 209 27.55 24.78 -10.49
C VAL A 209 28.35 25.94 -11.02
N THR A 210 27.97 26.46 -12.19
CA THR A 210 28.52 27.72 -12.74
C THR A 210 27.51 28.84 -12.50
N LEU A 211 27.96 29.93 -11.86
CA LEU A 211 27.23 31.18 -11.70
C LEU A 211 27.38 31.95 -13.01
N LEU A 212 26.28 32.16 -13.72
CA LEU A 212 26.30 32.84 -15.03
C LEU A 212 26.17 34.36 -14.91
N ASN A 213 25.82 34.87 -13.73
CA ASN A 213 25.79 36.28 -13.38
C ASN A 213 26.21 36.47 -11.93
N ASP A 214 26.53 37.71 -11.58
CA ASP A 214 26.79 38.08 -10.20
C ASP A 214 25.52 37.88 -9.35
N ILE A 215 25.70 37.37 -8.14
CA ILE A 215 24.61 37.11 -7.18
C ILE A 215 24.76 38.08 -6.03
N GLU A 216 23.77 38.91 -5.80
CA GLU A 216 23.72 39.81 -4.65
C GLU A 216 22.82 39.23 -3.57
N VAL A 217 23.38 38.96 -2.39
CA VAL A 217 22.68 38.40 -1.21
C VAL A 217 22.52 39.51 -0.17
N LYS A 218 21.28 39.72 0.27
CA LYS A 218 20.93 40.68 1.32
C LYS A 218 19.87 40.07 2.24
N ASN A 219 20.09 40.13 3.55
CA ASN A 219 19.25 39.52 4.57
C ASN A 219 19.05 38.01 4.31
N GLY A 220 20.08 37.32 3.82
CA GLY A 220 20.05 35.91 3.51
C GLY A 220 19.21 35.49 2.29
N LEU A 221 18.84 36.44 1.42
CA LEU A 221 18.06 36.20 0.20
C LEU A 221 18.76 36.80 -1.03
N ASN A 222 18.55 36.18 -2.21
CA ASN A 222 18.96 36.81 -3.46
C ASN A 222 18.06 38.02 -3.77
N ILE A 223 18.64 39.17 -4.02
CA ILE A 223 17.89 40.39 -4.41
C ILE A 223 17.77 40.57 -5.93
N ASN A 224 18.56 39.83 -6.71
CA ASN A 224 18.48 39.75 -8.16
C ASN A 224 18.14 38.34 -8.64
N ASN A 225 17.79 38.24 -9.93
CA ASN A 225 17.64 36.89 -10.54
C ASN A 225 18.98 36.18 -10.56
N VAL A 226 18.98 34.91 -10.20
CA VAL A 226 20.18 34.07 -10.16
C VAL A 226 20.14 33.08 -11.33
N ARG A 227 21.19 33.12 -12.16
CA ARG A 227 21.35 32.21 -13.31
C ARG A 227 22.44 31.20 -12.99
N LEU A 228 22.06 29.93 -12.90
CA LEU A 228 22.97 28.83 -12.61
C LEU A 228 22.99 27.84 -13.77
N LYS A 229 24.19 27.32 -14.11
CA LYS A 229 24.35 26.18 -15.02
C LYS A 229 24.90 24.99 -14.24
N GLY A 230 24.27 23.81 -14.42
CA GLY A 230 24.67 22.59 -13.75
C GLY A 230 23.83 21.37 -14.17
N GLU A 231 24.15 20.22 -13.62
CA GLU A 231 23.42 18.95 -13.83
C GLU A 231 22.14 18.91 -12.97
N PHE A 232 21.13 19.68 -13.31
CA PHE A 232 19.91 19.80 -12.51
C PHE A 232 18.91 18.68 -12.79
N LYS A 233 18.09 18.37 -11.78
CA LYS A 233 16.96 17.43 -11.87
C LYS A 233 15.74 18.04 -12.55
N TRP A 234 15.56 19.33 -12.46
CA TRP A 234 14.36 20.06 -12.88
C TRP A 234 14.60 20.85 -14.16
N SER A 235 13.54 20.94 -14.97
CA SER A 235 13.48 21.91 -16.07
C SER A 235 13.13 23.30 -15.54
N GLN A 236 13.31 24.34 -16.33
CA GLN A 236 12.89 25.71 -15.98
C GLN A 236 11.37 25.79 -15.75
N THR A 237 10.58 25.06 -16.54
CA THR A 237 9.11 25.00 -16.37
C THR A 237 8.73 24.48 -14.98
N LEU A 238 9.30 23.35 -14.58
CA LEU A 238 9.06 22.77 -13.26
C LEU A 238 9.53 23.69 -12.12
N LEU A 239 10.68 24.36 -12.28
CA LEU A 239 11.16 25.34 -11.31
C LEU A 239 10.16 26.45 -11.10
N ASN A 240 9.61 27.00 -12.20
CA ASN A 240 8.64 28.09 -12.12
C ASN A 240 7.34 27.67 -11.44
N GLU A 241 6.85 26.46 -11.74
CA GLU A 241 5.68 25.86 -11.09
C GLU A 241 5.91 25.69 -9.58
N GLU A 242 7.05 25.15 -9.20
CA GLU A 242 7.41 24.92 -7.79
C GLU A 242 7.58 26.23 -7.01
N VAL A 243 8.16 27.27 -7.62
CA VAL A 243 8.24 28.62 -7.00
C VAL A 243 6.83 29.16 -6.75
N ASN A 244 5.91 29.02 -7.70
CA ASN A 244 4.52 29.45 -7.54
C ASN A 244 3.78 28.69 -6.43
N LEU A 245 4.17 27.45 -6.17
CA LEU A 245 3.65 26.62 -5.06
C LEU A 245 4.31 26.93 -3.72
N GLY A 246 5.22 27.92 -3.67
CA GLY A 246 5.90 28.36 -2.46
C GLY A 246 7.15 27.55 -2.10
N THR A 247 7.64 26.69 -3.02
CA THR A 247 8.94 26.03 -2.86
C THR A 247 10.05 27.10 -2.89
N TYR A 248 10.95 27.04 -1.93
CA TYR A 248 12.13 27.90 -1.89
C TYR A 248 13.40 27.05 -1.99
N PHE A 249 14.48 27.72 -2.41
CA PHE A 249 15.78 27.08 -2.58
C PHE A 249 16.73 27.47 -1.46
N VAL A 250 17.71 26.60 -1.21
CA VAL A 250 18.69 26.80 -0.12
C VAL A 250 20.09 26.60 -0.64
N VAL A 251 20.97 27.58 -0.37
CA VAL A 251 22.42 27.50 -0.58
C VAL A 251 23.09 27.53 0.79
N LYS A 252 23.75 26.43 1.18
CA LYS A 252 24.35 26.27 2.51
C LYS A 252 25.81 26.63 2.60
N THR A 253 26.53 26.67 1.47
CA THR A 253 27.95 26.89 1.43
C THR A 253 28.36 27.67 0.17
N ASN A 254 29.55 28.23 0.15
CA ASN A 254 30.14 28.96 -1.00
C ASN A 254 30.37 28.05 -2.24
N LYS A 255 30.07 26.77 -2.17
CA LYS A 255 30.04 25.85 -3.33
C LYS A 255 28.82 26.04 -4.21
N PHE A 256 27.82 26.75 -3.75
CA PHE A 256 26.53 26.98 -4.43
C PHE A 256 25.80 25.70 -4.85
N SER A 257 26.02 24.60 -4.14
CA SER A 257 25.25 23.37 -4.32
C SER A 257 23.80 23.60 -3.88
N ILE A 258 22.97 24.00 -4.84
CA ILE A 258 21.59 24.42 -4.57
C ILE A 258 20.70 23.23 -4.22
N ARG A 259 19.83 23.45 -3.23
CA ARG A 259 18.84 22.50 -2.72
C ARG A 259 17.46 23.15 -2.77
N PHE A 260 16.39 22.37 -2.70
CA PHE A 260 15.03 22.89 -2.66
C PHE A 260 14.29 22.38 -1.41
N GLN A 261 13.36 23.17 -0.92
CA GLN A 261 12.50 22.80 0.20
C GLN A 261 11.05 23.18 -0.11
N ARG A 262 10.17 22.19 -0.11
CA ARG A 262 8.73 22.36 -0.31
C ARG A 262 8.06 22.73 1.02
N PRO A 263 7.10 23.69 1.06
CA PRO A 263 6.39 24.05 2.29
C PRO A 263 5.65 22.89 2.95
N GLN A 264 5.14 21.98 2.11
CA GLN A 264 4.39 20.81 2.58
C GLN A 264 5.27 19.58 2.81
N GLY A 265 6.61 19.72 2.70
CA GLY A 265 7.53 18.60 2.70
C GLY A 265 7.59 17.86 1.36
N THR A 266 8.46 16.86 1.28
CA THR A 266 8.59 15.99 0.10
C THR A 266 8.09 14.60 0.46
N ILE A 267 7.16 14.07 -0.33
CA ILE A 267 6.73 12.67 -0.24
C ILE A 267 7.69 11.86 -1.12
N MET A 268 8.38 10.90 -0.52
CA MET A 268 9.25 9.97 -1.23
C MET A 268 8.47 8.70 -1.57
N ALA A 269 8.85 8.01 -2.63
CA ALA A 269 8.33 6.67 -2.90
C ALA A 269 8.68 5.69 -1.76
N PRO A 270 7.89 4.63 -1.55
CA PRO A 270 8.22 3.59 -0.58
C PRO A 270 9.58 2.96 -0.88
N GLU A 271 10.37 2.69 0.16
CA GLU A 271 11.61 1.94 0.02
C GLU A 271 11.33 0.45 -0.10
N LYS A 272 12.24 -0.26 -0.79
CA LYS A 272 12.13 -1.71 -1.02
C LYS A 272 12.12 -2.51 0.29
N PHE A 273 12.95 -2.13 1.26
CA PHE A 273 13.00 -2.76 2.57
C PHE A 273 12.07 -2.03 3.53
N ILE A 274 11.04 -2.74 4.00
CA ILE A 274 10.03 -2.17 4.90
C ILE A 274 10.46 -2.42 6.33
N GLU A 275 10.92 -1.37 7.00
CA GLU A 275 11.32 -1.38 8.41
C GLU A 275 10.40 -0.49 9.27
N ASP A 276 10.52 -0.64 10.59
CA ASP A 276 9.78 0.08 11.63
C ASP A 276 9.74 1.61 11.47
N GLN A 277 10.75 2.19 10.85
CA GLN A 277 10.92 3.65 10.80
C GLN A 277 10.05 4.36 9.76
N TYR A 278 9.31 3.61 8.92
CA TYR A 278 8.59 4.18 7.78
C TYR A 278 7.20 4.70 8.08
N LEU A 279 6.54 4.19 9.11
CA LEU A 279 5.16 4.61 9.41
C LEU A 279 5.07 5.70 10.49
N SER A 280 6.07 6.02 11.14
CA SER A 280 6.41 6.89 12.26
C SER A 280 6.89 6.04 13.44
N LYS A 281 7.61 6.64 14.38
CA LYS A 281 7.98 5.94 15.64
C LYS A 281 6.75 5.42 16.42
N ALA A 282 5.56 5.90 16.10
CA ALA A 282 4.31 5.51 16.75
C ALA A 282 3.55 4.39 16.02
N ILE A 283 3.85 4.13 14.72
CA ILE A 283 3.20 3.10 13.91
C ILE A 283 4.29 2.37 13.11
N GLY A 284 5.30 1.84 13.77
CA GLY A 284 6.25 0.96 13.12
C GLY A 284 5.53 -0.17 12.37
N VAL A 285 6.18 -0.71 11.33
CA VAL A 285 5.66 -1.91 10.68
C VAL A 285 5.94 -3.09 11.60
N GLY A 286 4.90 -3.60 12.25
CA GLY A 286 4.99 -4.70 13.20
C GLY A 286 5.36 -6.05 12.57
N SER A 287 5.59 -7.01 13.44
CA SER A 287 5.90 -8.40 13.13
C SER A 287 4.65 -9.31 13.19
N ASN A 288 4.81 -10.59 12.87
CA ASN A 288 3.75 -11.60 13.06
C ASN A 288 3.39 -11.76 14.54
N GLU A 289 4.35 -11.57 15.45
CA GLU A 289 4.15 -11.62 16.90
C GLU A 289 3.23 -10.49 17.37
N ASP A 290 3.41 -9.28 16.80
CA ASP A 290 2.54 -8.14 17.09
C ASP A 290 1.12 -8.39 16.60
N ALA A 291 0.95 -8.96 15.41
CA ALA A 291 -0.36 -9.35 14.88
C ALA A 291 -1.04 -10.38 15.78
N SER A 292 -0.32 -11.40 16.23
CA SER A 292 -0.84 -12.43 17.13
C SER A 292 -1.26 -11.85 18.49
N THR A 293 -0.46 -10.95 19.03
CA THR A 293 -0.77 -10.26 20.30
C THR A 293 -2.02 -9.39 20.15
N HIS A 294 -2.13 -8.64 19.06
CA HIS A 294 -3.30 -7.82 18.78
C HIS A 294 -4.58 -8.66 18.73
N LEU A 295 -4.59 -9.76 17.96
CA LEU A 295 -5.77 -10.63 17.85
C LEU A 295 -6.15 -11.30 19.18
N LYS A 296 -5.17 -11.75 19.95
CA LYS A 296 -5.41 -12.30 21.31
C LYS A 296 -6.07 -11.28 22.24
N ASN A 297 -5.67 -10.01 22.16
CA ASN A 297 -6.29 -8.93 22.94
C ASN A 297 -7.75 -8.69 22.52
N MET A 298 -8.11 -8.99 21.27
CA MET A 298 -9.49 -8.97 20.76
C MET A 298 -10.27 -10.26 21.09
N GLY A 299 -9.63 -11.23 21.74
CA GLY A 299 -10.22 -12.55 21.98
C GLY A 299 -10.42 -13.40 20.71
N ILE A 300 -9.57 -13.20 19.70
CA ILE A 300 -9.57 -13.90 18.41
C ILE A 300 -8.39 -14.87 18.39
N ASP A 301 -8.67 -16.13 18.13
CA ASP A 301 -7.65 -17.18 17.98
C ASP A 301 -7.41 -17.46 16.50
N PHE A 302 -6.40 -16.81 15.94
CA PHE A 302 -6.01 -16.98 14.54
C PHE A 302 -4.49 -17.00 14.40
N THR A 303 -3.98 -18.02 13.70
CA THR A 303 -2.55 -18.19 13.45
C THR A 303 -2.12 -17.51 12.14
N ASN A 304 -0.88 -17.06 12.08
CA ASN A 304 -0.26 -16.46 10.87
C ASN A 304 -0.95 -15.21 10.31
N SER A 305 -1.57 -14.41 11.18
CA SER A 305 -2.12 -13.10 10.79
C SER A 305 -1.01 -12.12 10.44
N LYS A 306 -1.26 -11.23 9.47
CA LYS A 306 -0.40 -10.10 9.18
C LYS A 306 -0.74 -8.91 10.11
N PRO A 307 0.25 -8.13 10.56
CA PRO A 307 -0.03 -6.93 11.35
C PRO A 307 -0.71 -5.86 10.48
N GLU A 308 -1.65 -5.12 11.09
CA GLU A 308 -2.36 -4.04 10.41
C GLU A 308 -1.40 -2.99 9.82
N SER A 309 -0.28 -2.75 10.47
CA SER A 309 0.71 -1.75 10.04
C SER A 309 1.33 -2.04 8.67
N VAL A 310 1.59 -3.31 8.32
CA VAL A 310 2.08 -3.70 6.98
C VAL A 310 1.05 -3.41 5.91
N VAL A 311 -0.21 -3.79 6.16
CA VAL A 311 -1.30 -3.55 5.21
C VAL A 311 -1.56 -2.05 5.07
N ALA A 312 -1.58 -1.33 6.20
CA ALA A 312 -1.79 0.13 6.22
C ALA A 312 -0.70 0.90 5.48
N PHE A 313 0.55 0.42 5.53
CA PHE A 313 1.65 1.00 4.76
C PHE A 313 1.31 1.05 3.26
N PHE A 314 0.86 -0.06 2.70
CA PHE A 314 0.53 -0.15 1.28
C PHE A 314 -0.80 0.52 0.93
N VAL A 315 -1.83 0.37 1.76
CA VAL A 315 -3.13 1.05 1.56
C VAL A 315 -2.92 2.56 1.51
N ARG A 316 -2.14 3.13 2.43
CA ARG A 316 -1.81 4.56 2.42
C ARG A 316 -0.98 4.97 1.21
N ALA A 317 -0.01 4.15 0.83
CA ALA A 317 0.91 4.46 -0.26
C ALA A 317 0.22 4.49 -1.64
N MET A 318 -0.76 3.63 -1.87
CA MET A 318 -1.25 3.28 -3.19
C MET A 318 -2.74 3.58 -3.43
N THR A 319 -3.46 4.03 -2.39
CA THR A 319 -4.90 4.33 -2.49
C THR A 319 -5.25 5.66 -1.86
N GLU A 320 -6.38 6.22 -2.29
CA GLU A 320 -7.06 7.35 -1.66
C GLU A 320 -8.31 6.88 -0.90
N GLU A 321 -8.94 7.80 -0.15
CA GLU A 321 -10.21 7.52 0.49
C GLU A 321 -11.27 7.09 -0.54
N ARG A 322 -12.14 6.14 -0.15
CA ARG A 322 -13.18 5.52 -0.98
C ARG A 322 -12.68 4.63 -2.13
N ASP A 323 -11.37 4.52 -2.35
CA ASP A 323 -10.85 3.51 -3.27
C ASP A 323 -11.21 2.10 -2.81
N ILE A 324 -11.44 1.19 -3.76
CA ILE A 324 -11.80 -0.19 -3.49
C ILE A 324 -10.55 -1.03 -3.27
N VAL A 325 -10.46 -1.68 -2.11
CA VAL A 325 -9.45 -2.66 -1.74
C VAL A 325 -10.07 -4.06 -1.77
N LEU A 326 -9.46 -4.99 -2.50
CA LEU A 326 -9.91 -6.38 -2.61
C LEU A 326 -8.87 -7.30 -1.98
N ASP A 327 -9.36 -8.21 -1.12
CA ASP A 327 -8.59 -9.34 -0.61
C ASP A 327 -9.41 -10.63 -0.75
N PHE A 328 -8.93 -11.57 -1.56
CA PHE A 328 -9.62 -12.82 -1.78
C PHE A 328 -8.98 -14.04 -1.08
N PHE A 329 -8.15 -13.74 -0.07
CA PHE A 329 -7.63 -14.65 0.95
C PHE A 329 -7.64 -13.96 2.31
N ILE A 330 -8.82 -13.47 2.72
CA ILE A 330 -8.94 -12.49 3.80
C ILE A 330 -8.46 -13.00 5.17
N GLY A 331 -8.50 -14.31 5.41
CA GLY A 331 -8.07 -14.91 6.66
C GLY A 331 -8.68 -14.23 7.89
N SER A 332 -7.86 -13.73 8.77
CA SER A 332 -8.29 -13.06 10.01
C SER A 332 -8.95 -11.68 9.82
N GLY A 333 -9.10 -11.19 8.59
CA GLY A 333 -9.73 -9.88 8.33
C GLY A 333 -8.82 -8.67 8.40
N THR A 334 -7.50 -8.84 8.36
CA THR A 334 -6.57 -7.70 8.51
C THR A 334 -6.75 -6.64 7.44
N THR A 335 -6.86 -7.03 6.17
CA THR A 335 -7.06 -6.09 5.05
C THR A 335 -8.39 -5.35 5.17
N ALA A 336 -9.46 -6.04 5.59
CA ALA A 336 -10.76 -5.43 5.82
C ALA A 336 -10.71 -4.40 6.97
N ALA A 337 -10.10 -4.77 8.10
CA ALA A 337 -9.96 -3.90 9.27
C ALA A 337 -9.17 -2.62 8.93
N VAL A 338 -8.04 -2.75 8.23
CA VAL A 338 -7.23 -1.62 7.80
C VAL A 338 -7.99 -0.73 6.82
N SER A 339 -8.62 -1.32 5.81
CA SER A 339 -9.40 -0.57 4.82
C SER A 339 -10.53 0.20 5.47
N HIS A 340 -11.23 -0.41 6.42
CA HIS A 340 -12.30 0.23 7.20
C HIS A 340 -11.76 1.43 8.01
N LYS A 341 -10.71 1.22 8.81
CA LYS A 341 -10.07 2.26 9.64
C LYS A 341 -9.49 3.42 8.82
N MET A 342 -9.21 3.19 7.55
CA MET A 342 -8.64 4.19 6.62
C MET A 342 -9.65 4.76 5.62
N ASN A 343 -10.95 4.54 5.79
CA ASN A 343 -12.02 5.00 4.89
C ASN A 343 -11.87 4.51 3.44
N ARG A 344 -11.47 3.25 3.25
CA ARG A 344 -11.49 2.57 1.95
C ARG A 344 -12.67 1.62 1.91
N GLN A 345 -13.33 1.54 0.74
CA GLN A 345 -14.28 0.46 0.49
C GLN A 345 -13.50 -0.86 0.39
N TYR A 346 -14.01 -1.95 0.94
CA TYR A 346 -13.34 -3.24 0.83
C TYR A 346 -14.26 -4.36 0.39
N ILE A 347 -13.64 -5.32 -0.29
CA ILE A 347 -14.26 -6.59 -0.68
C ILE A 347 -13.33 -7.70 -0.17
N ALA A 348 -13.84 -8.52 0.73
CA ALA A 348 -13.10 -9.58 1.39
C ALA A 348 -13.73 -10.93 1.07
N VAL A 349 -12.92 -11.92 0.71
CA VAL A 349 -13.44 -13.26 0.35
C VAL A 349 -12.64 -14.34 1.04
N ASP A 350 -13.32 -15.34 1.60
CA ASP A 350 -12.74 -16.61 2.04
C ASP A 350 -13.77 -17.72 1.98
N GLN A 351 -13.32 -18.97 1.91
CA GLN A 351 -14.22 -20.14 1.88
C GLN A 351 -14.33 -20.85 3.22
N MET A 352 -13.46 -20.50 4.19
CA MET A 352 -13.34 -21.25 5.44
C MET A 352 -14.34 -20.76 6.48
N ASP A 353 -14.68 -21.63 7.44
CA ASP A 353 -15.69 -21.35 8.48
C ASP A 353 -15.23 -20.26 9.47
N TYR A 354 -13.92 -20.05 9.62
CA TYR A 354 -13.42 -18.98 10.48
C TYR A 354 -13.84 -17.57 10.02
N ILE A 355 -14.31 -17.41 8.78
CA ILE A 355 -14.85 -16.14 8.31
C ILE A 355 -16.05 -15.69 9.17
N GLU A 356 -16.90 -16.63 9.59
CA GLU A 356 -18.05 -16.35 10.43
C GLU A 356 -17.67 -16.16 11.90
N THR A 357 -16.72 -16.95 12.41
CA THR A 357 -16.35 -16.96 13.83
C THR A 357 -15.32 -15.92 14.20
N GLU A 358 -14.31 -15.71 13.35
CA GLU A 358 -13.18 -14.85 13.66
C GLU A 358 -13.19 -13.54 12.85
N THR A 359 -13.37 -13.61 11.52
CA THR A 359 -13.31 -12.42 10.66
C THR A 359 -14.46 -11.45 10.96
N ILE A 360 -15.71 -11.96 11.03
CA ILE A 360 -16.89 -11.13 11.38
C ILE A 360 -16.75 -10.58 12.80
N LYS A 361 -16.30 -11.39 13.75
CA LYS A 361 -16.04 -10.96 15.13
C LYS A 361 -15.06 -9.80 15.17
N ARG A 362 -13.93 -9.90 14.46
CA ARG A 362 -12.97 -8.81 14.33
C ARG A 362 -13.61 -7.55 13.77
N MET A 363 -14.34 -7.67 12.68
CA MET A 363 -14.94 -6.52 12.03
C MET A 363 -16.04 -5.86 12.87
N ASN A 364 -16.79 -6.63 13.66
CA ASN A 364 -17.72 -6.08 14.65
C ASN A 364 -16.99 -5.27 15.72
N LEU A 365 -15.89 -5.76 16.25
CA LEU A 365 -15.07 -5.00 17.21
C LEU A 365 -14.50 -3.72 16.58
N VAL A 366 -14.08 -3.77 15.33
CA VAL A 366 -13.64 -2.58 14.58
C VAL A 366 -14.78 -1.56 14.50
N ILE A 367 -15.97 -1.94 14.04
CA ILE A 367 -17.15 -1.04 13.98
C ILE A 367 -17.47 -0.42 15.34
N GLN A 368 -17.29 -1.18 16.43
CA GLN A 368 -17.53 -0.73 17.79
C GLN A 368 -16.41 0.17 18.35
N GLY A 369 -15.34 0.39 17.62
CA GLY A 369 -14.29 1.33 18.01
C GLY A 369 -13.07 0.67 18.67
N GLU A 370 -12.72 -0.55 18.28
CA GLU A 370 -11.50 -1.23 18.72
C GLU A 370 -10.28 -0.31 18.55
N GLN A 371 -9.43 -0.19 19.60
CA GLN A 371 -8.34 0.77 19.68
C GLN A 371 -6.94 0.16 19.50
N GLY A 372 -6.82 -1.10 19.12
CA GLY A 372 -5.55 -1.75 18.81
C GLY A 372 -5.05 -1.50 17.38
N GLY A 373 -3.98 -2.16 17.03
CA GLY A 373 -3.37 -2.06 15.70
C GLY A 373 -3.05 -0.63 15.30
N ILE A 374 -3.60 -0.17 14.19
CA ILE A 374 -3.36 1.19 13.67
C ILE A 374 -4.33 2.25 14.22
N SER A 375 -5.33 1.88 15.00
CA SER A 375 -6.40 2.79 15.46
C SER A 375 -5.88 4.01 16.19
N GLN A 376 -4.98 3.82 17.16
CA GLN A 376 -4.40 4.93 17.94
C GLN A 376 -3.59 5.89 17.06
N ALA A 377 -2.85 5.35 16.14
CA ALA A 377 -2.00 6.12 15.26
C ALA A 377 -2.78 6.94 14.25
N LEU A 378 -3.88 6.43 13.78
CA LEU A 378 -4.83 7.14 12.92
C LEU A 378 -5.76 8.07 13.71
N LYS A 379 -5.74 7.99 15.07
CA LYS A 379 -6.77 8.61 15.93
C LYS A 379 -8.17 8.22 15.46
N TRP A 380 -8.30 6.97 15.04
CA TRP A 380 -9.53 6.47 14.45
C TRP A 380 -10.61 6.29 15.51
N THR A 381 -11.82 6.72 15.19
CA THR A 381 -13.02 6.47 15.96
C THR A 381 -14.18 6.18 15.01
N PRO A 382 -15.22 5.43 15.43
CA PRO A 382 -16.40 5.17 14.61
C PRO A 382 -17.07 6.45 14.07
N GLN A 383 -17.05 7.52 14.85
CA GLN A 383 -17.65 8.81 14.47
C GLN A 383 -16.85 9.55 13.37
N ASN A 384 -15.55 9.30 13.25
CA ASN A 384 -14.75 9.92 12.19
C ASN A 384 -15.09 9.38 10.80
N SER A 385 -15.71 8.19 10.72
CA SER A 385 -16.18 7.61 9.46
C SER A 385 -17.52 8.16 8.99
N ASP A 386 -18.30 8.81 9.89
CA ASP A 386 -19.66 9.32 9.61
C ASP A 386 -19.66 10.80 9.18
N LEU A 387 -18.52 11.51 9.25
CA LEU A 387 -18.44 12.97 9.08
C LEU A 387 -18.32 13.47 7.64
N LEU A 388 -18.22 12.59 6.67
CA LEU A 388 -18.12 12.99 5.26
C LEU A 388 -19.46 12.80 4.53
N ASP A 389 -20.20 13.93 4.45
CA ASP A 389 -21.38 14.16 3.60
C ASP A 389 -22.56 13.14 3.63
N GLY A 390 -23.62 13.49 4.35
CA GLY A 390 -25.03 13.29 3.98
C GLY A 390 -25.58 11.89 3.69
N ASP A 391 -24.77 10.93 3.32
CA ASP A 391 -25.17 9.56 3.00
C ASP A 391 -25.06 8.62 4.21
N LYS A 392 -26.18 8.34 4.78
CA LYS A 392 -26.40 7.81 6.13
C LYS A 392 -25.94 6.35 6.38
N TYR A 393 -25.35 5.61 5.44
CA TYR A 393 -25.25 4.15 5.59
C TYR A 393 -23.90 3.49 5.28
N ALA A 394 -23.01 4.10 4.51
CA ALA A 394 -21.92 3.35 3.87
C ALA A 394 -20.64 3.15 4.71
N HIS A 395 -20.31 4.01 5.66
CA HIS A 395 -18.91 4.08 6.12
C HIS A 395 -18.59 3.24 7.36
N ASN A 396 -19.49 3.08 8.32
CA ASN A 396 -19.25 2.27 9.52
C ASN A 396 -20.11 0.99 9.55
N SER A 397 -20.15 0.29 8.42
CA SER A 397 -20.87 -0.97 8.29
C SER A 397 -20.21 -1.88 7.26
N PHE A 398 -20.59 -3.16 7.28
CA PHE A 398 -20.29 -4.10 6.21
C PHE A 398 -21.45 -5.05 5.98
N VAL A 399 -21.49 -5.66 4.81
CA VAL A 399 -22.43 -6.71 4.46
C VAL A 399 -21.69 -8.04 4.31
N TYR A 400 -22.09 -9.01 5.12
CA TYR A 400 -21.73 -10.41 4.91
C TYR A 400 -22.70 -11.04 3.91
N CYS A 401 -22.19 -11.88 3.04
CA CYS A 401 -22.99 -12.71 2.14
C CYS A 401 -22.26 -14.00 1.78
N GLU A 402 -22.98 -14.91 1.17
CA GLU A 402 -22.46 -16.22 0.77
C GLU A 402 -22.63 -16.46 -0.72
N LEU A 403 -21.77 -17.31 -1.29
CA LEU A 403 -22.01 -17.85 -2.62
C LEU A 403 -23.17 -18.84 -2.58
N ALA A 404 -24.10 -18.70 -3.53
CA ALA A 404 -25.24 -19.59 -3.63
C ALA A 404 -24.81 -21.04 -3.90
N GLN A 405 -25.35 -21.99 -3.16
CA GLN A 405 -24.99 -23.43 -3.23
C GLN A 405 -25.08 -24.03 -4.64
N ALA A 406 -26.04 -23.58 -5.46
CA ALA A 406 -26.19 -24.08 -6.84
C ALA A 406 -24.93 -23.84 -7.71
N ASN A 407 -24.14 -22.80 -7.41
CA ASN A 407 -22.88 -22.57 -8.10
C ASN A 407 -21.76 -23.47 -7.57
N GLN A 408 -21.80 -23.84 -6.30
CA GLN A 408 -20.81 -24.74 -5.71
C GLN A 408 -20.97 -26.16 -6.24
N GLN A 409 -22.21 -26.69 -6.32
CA GLN A 409 -22.48 -28.01 -6.90
C GLN A 409 -21.99 -28.13 -8.35
N LEU A 410 -22.22 -27.11 -9.17
CA LEU A 410 -21.75 -27.10 -10.56
C LEU A 410 -20.22 -27.15 -10.67
N VAL A 411 -19.52 -26.55 -9.74
CA VAL A 411 -18.04 -26.56 -9.70
C VAL A 411 -17.52 -27.88 -9.19
N ASP A 412 -18.16 -28.47 -8.17
CA ASP A 412 -17.79 -29.77 -7.65
C ASP A 412 -17.99 -30.88 -8.74
N GLU A 413 -19.02 -30.71 -9.57
CA GLU A 413 -19.25 -31.57 -10.75
C GLU A 413 -18.21 -31.34 -11.88
N ILE A 414 -17.71 -30.10 -12.08
CA ILE A 414 -16.71 -29.80 -13.10
C ILE A 414 -15.29 -30.19 -12.64
N MET A 415 -15.05 -30.21 -11.33
CA MET A 415 -13.74 -30.53 -10.74
C MET A 415 -13.60 -32.02 -10.40
N ALA A 416 -14.67 -32.81 -10.39
CA ALA A 416 -14.68 -34.28 -10.23
C ALA A 416 -14.36 -34.99 -11.57
#